data_ecc746361bd428ca6c780e297668b93d
#
_entry.id   ecc746361bd428ca6c780e297668b93d
#
_cell.length_a   1.000
_cell.length_b   1.000
_cell.length_c   1.000
_cell.angle_alpha   90.00
_cell.angle_beta   90.00
_cell.angle_gamma   90.00
#
_symmetry.space_group_name_H-M   'P 1'
#
loop_
_entity.id
_entity.type
_entity.pdbx_description
1 polymer ?
#
loop_
_entity_poly.entity_id
_entity_poly.type
_entity_poly.pdbx_seq_one_letter_code
_entity_poly.pdbx_strand_id
1 'polypeptide(L)'
;MLKDPCALIVRKETWGEFCLLALHSPKIARQAAPGQFLMVKVGNESYPLLRRPFSIHSRDRNRVEIFFTKAGAGTAILASRNPGEALDIIGPLGKGFRLGRTKATGRTAFLVGGGRGIAPIYFLARELRSRGVQTRIFYGGRTESHLPLLPKLVEQGFDIFVSTDDGSLGFHGFVCPMLERELARLLNTPRRRRSRTVRRPEIFACGPDAMMKGVAEIAARYRVRAQFSLESIMGCGIGACWGCVKKIKRAGRAGWVKICEEGPVFKDTEIVWEEA
;
A
#
# COMPACT_ATOMS: atom_id res chain seq x y z
N MET A 1 12.25 13.99 -9.45
CA MET A 1 12.45 13.79 -8.00
C MET A 1 12.40 15.16 -7.33
N LEU A 2 11.55 15.31 -6.32
CA LEU A 2 11.45 16.54 -5.53
C LEU A 2 12.11 16.34 -4.17
N LYS A 3 12.68 17.39 -3.61
CA LYS A 3 13.16 17.45 -2.23
C LYS A 3 12.43 18.59 -1.51
N ASP A 4 11.98 18.31 -0.30
CA ASP A 4 11.43 19.29 0.62
C ASP A 4 12.18 19.17 1.96
N PRO A 5 13.12 20.08 2.24
CA PRO A 5 13.95 20.00 3.46
C PRO A 5 13.19 20.43 4.71
N CYS A 6 12.00 21.04 4.57
CA CYS A 6 11.23 21.66 5.66
C CYS A 6 9.74 21.29 5.59
N ALA A 7 9.40 20.03 5.26
CA ALA A 7 8.02 19.58 5.31
C ALA A 7 7.50 19.57 6.75
N LEU A 8 6.59 20.48 7.08
CA LEU A 8 6.06 20.64 8.45
C LEU A 8 5.10 19.51 8.80
N ILE A 9 5.26 18.90 9.96
CA ILE A 9 4.25 18.03 10.56
C ILE A 9 3.08 18.90 10.99
N VAL A 10 1.92 18.71 10.39
CA VAL A 10 0.71 19.50 10.69
C VAL A 10 -0.32 18.70 11.49
N ARG A 11 -0.21 17.37 11.49
CA ARG A 11 -1.06 16.48 12.28
C ARG A 11 -0.32 15.19 12.59
N LYS A 12 -0.57 14.66 13.79
CA LYS A 12 -0.09 13.37 14.26
C LYS A 12 -1.24 12.61 14.90
N GLU A 13 -1.36 11.34 14.59
CA GLU A 13 -2.27 10.41 15.24
C GLU A 13 -1.48 9.16 15.63
N THR A 14 -1.82 8.54 16.77
CA THR A 14 -1.12 7.35 17.29
C THR A 14 -2.10 6.32 17.82
N TRP A 15 -1.84 5.04 17.54
CA TRP A 15 -2.59 3.88 18.03
C TRP A 15 -1.58 2.79 18.42
N GLY A 16 -1.25 2.69 19.71
CA GLY A 16 -0.22 1.77 20.19
C GLY A 16 1.12 2.00 19.48
N GLU A 17 1.56 1.03 18.70
CA GLU A 17 2.79 1.09 17.92
C GLU A 17 2.64 1.84 16.57
N PHE A 18 1.40 2.09 16.14
CA PHE A 18 1.12 2.73 14.86
C PHE A 18 1.11 4.26 14.98
N CYS A 19 1.59 4.90 13.95
CA CYS A 19 1.65 6.35 13.86
C CYS A 19 1.27 6.82 12.45
N LEU A 20 0.49 7.88 12.38
CA LEU A 20 0.18 8.62 11.16
C LEU A 20 0.69 10.05 11.32
N LEU A 21 1.46 10.52 10.35
CA LEU A 21 1.91 11.90 10.25
C LEU A 21 1.39 12.53 8.96
N ALA A 22 0.79 13.70 9.07
CA ALA A 22 0.44 14.55 7.94
C ALA A 22 1.50 15.64 7.78
N LEU A 23 2.12 15.70 6.60
CA LEU A 23 3.22 16.60 6.28
C LEU A 23 2.76 17.65 5.27
N HIS A 24 2.92 18.93 5.59
CA HIS A 24 2.68 20.02 4.64
C HIS A 24 3.82 20.07 3.64
N SER A 25 3.57 19.65 2.41
CA SER A 25 4.52 19.63 1.31
C SER A 25 3.76 19.74 -0.03
N PRO A 26 3.35 20.95 -0.44
CA PRO A 26 2.45 21.14 -1.58
C PRO A 26 3.01 20.64 -2.91
N LYS A 27 4.32 20.77 -3.13
CA LYS A 27 4.97 20.32 -4.37
C LYS A 27 4.93 18.79 -4.50
N ILE A 28 5.23 18.08 -3.41
CA ILE A 28 5.19 16.61 -3.35
C ILE A 28 3.73 16.12 -3.41
N ALA A 29 2.83 16.74 -2.64
CA ALA A 29 1.42 16.37 -2.59
C ALA A 29 0.75 16.38 -3.97
N ARG A 30 1.03 17.40 -4.79
CA ARG A 30 0.46 17.52 -6.14
C ARG A 30 0.89 16.41 -7.10
N GLN A 31 2.08 15.84 -6.90
CA GLN A 31 2.63 14.81 -7.78
C GLN A 31 2.47 13.38 -7.25
N ALA A 32 2.13 13.24 -5.96
CA ALA A 32 2.00 11.93 -5.33
C ALA A 32 0.88 11.09 -5.96
N ALA A 33 1.16 9.82 -6.18
CA ALA A 33 0.21 8.82 -6.70
C ALA A 33 0.20 7.57 -5.81
N PRO A 34 -0.93 6.80 -5.78
CA PRO A 34 -1.01 5.58 -4.98
C PRO A 34 0.08 4.56 -5.31
N GLY A 35 0.70 3.99 -4.29
CA GLY A 35 1.79 3.04 -4.42
C GLY A 35 3.18 3.67 -4.50
N GLN A 36 3.30 4.99 -4.55
CA GLN A 36 4.58 5.69 -4.40
C GLN A 36 4.96 5.87 -2.93
N PHE A 37 6.22 6.24 -2.67
CA PHE A 37 6.76 6.39 -1.33
C PHE A 37 7.60 7.68 -1.17
N LEU A 38 7.93 8.00 0.07
CA LEU A 38 8.84 9.08 0.47
C LEU A 38 10.07 8.47 1.14
N MET A 39 11.23 9.10 0.97
CA MET A 39 12.41 8.89 1.79
C MET A 39 12.50 10.01 2.82
N VAL A 40 12.34 9.67 4.10
CA VAL A 40 12.27 10.63 5.20
C VAL A 40 13.55 10.59 6.04
N LYS A 41 14.20 11.73 6.26
CA LYS A 41 15.25 11.90 7.26
C LYS A 41 14.58 12.03 8.62
N VAL A 42 14.73 11.01 9.47
CA VAL A 42 13.96 10.88 10.71
C VAL A 42 14.50 11.71 11.87
N GLY A 43 15.78 12.07 11.84
CA GLY A 43 16.46 12.89 12.86
C GLY A 43 17.37 13.93 12.24
N ASN A 44 17.83 14.89 13.03
CA ASN A 44 18.77 15.94 12.61
C ASN A 44 20.24 15.50 12.81
N GLU A 45 20.45 14.51 13.66
CA GLU A 45 21.76 13.99 14.00
C GLU A 45 22.31 13.03 12.94
N SER A 46 23.55 12.60 13.10
CA SER A 46 24.20 11.63 12.24
C SER A 46 23.66 10.20 12.40
N TYR A 47 22.93 9.90 13.46
CA TYR A 47 22.27 8.60 13.68
C TYR A 47 20.75 8.75 13.86
N PRO A 48 19.97 7.95 13.17
CA PRO A 48 20.35 7.03 12.08
C PRO A 48 20.66 7.78 10.77
N LEU A 49 21.79 7.47 10.16
CA LEU A 49 22.34 8.17 9.00
C LEU A 49 21.39 8.14 7.78
N LEU A 50 20.84 6.96 7.47
CA LEU A 50 20.05 6.78 6.26
C LEU A 50 18.60 7.24 6.46
N ARG A 51 18.00 7.77 5.40
CA ARG A 51 16.55 8.02 5.32
C ARG A 51 15.78 6.70 5.42
N ARG A 52 14.51 6.78 5.78
CA ARG A 52 13.60 5.64 5.83
C ARG A 52 12.51 5.77 4.76
N PRO A 53 12.19 4.68 4.04
CA PRO A 53 11.11 4.66 3.08
C PRO A 53 9.76 4.54 3.79
N PHE A 54 8.80 5.36 3.37
CA PHE A 54 7.41 5.26 3.83
C PHE A 54 6.47 5.37 2.63
N SER A 55 5.59 4.40 2.48
CA SER A 55 4.51 4.48 1.50
C SER A 55 3.65 5.72 1.76
N ILE A 56 3.28 6.43 0.71
CA ILE A 56 2.33 7.53 0.84
C ILE A 56 0.96 6.94 1.14
N HIS A 57 0.43 7.28 2.33
CA HIS A 57 -0.85 6.81 2.81
C HIS A 57 -2.03 7.58 2.20
N SER A 58 -1.85 8.87 2.00
CA SER A 58 -2.88 9.72 1.42
C SER A 58 -2.27 11.05 1.00
N ARG A 59 -3.04 11.82 0.23
CA ARG A 59 -2.72 13.20 -0.10
C ARG A 59 -3.97 14.08 -0.19
N ASP A 60 -3.80 15.36 0.02
CA ASP A 60 -4.69 16.42 -0.43
C ASP A 60 -3.90 17.45 -1.28
N ARG A 61 -4.42 18.68 -1.44
CA ARG A 61 -3.75 19.72 -2.24
C ARG A 61 -2.34 20.06 -1.75
N ASN A 62 -2.13 20.10 -0.44
CA ASN A 62 -0.94 20.65 0.20
C ASN A 62 -0.23 19.69 1.15
N ARG A 63 -0.83 18.52 1.43
CA ARG A 63 -0.33 17.58 2.43
C ARG A 63 -0.18 16.18 1.85
N VAL A 64 0.84 15.48 2.34
CA VAL A 64 1.00 14.03 2.19
C VAL A 64 0.97 13.39 3.55
N GLU A 65 0.42 12.20 3.64
CA GLU A 65 0.36 11.42 4.87
C GLU A 65 1.21 10.16 4.74
N ILE A 66 1.91 9.83 5.82
CA ILE A 66 2.60 8.54 5.98
C ILE A 66 2.04 7.81 7.20
N PHE A 67 1.84 6.51 7.06
CA PHE A 67 1.40 5.62 8.14
C PHE A 67 2.44 4.53 8.33
N PHE A 68 2.87 4.32 9.58
CA PHE A 68 3.97 3.41 9.90
C PHE A 68 3.86 2.84 11.32
N THR A 69 4.70 1.84 11.63
CA THR A 69 4.85 1.26 12.96
C THR A 69 6.21 1.62 13.55
N LYS A 70 6.29 1.68 14.88
CA LYS A 70 7.54 1.80 15.65
C LYS A 70 8.29 0.47 15.63
N ALA A 71 9.00 0.18 14.53
CA ALA A 71 9.68 -1.09 14.32
C ALA A 71 11.19 -1.06 14.64
N GLY A 72 11.74 0.10 15.01
CA GLY A 72 13.16 0.25 15.32
C GLY A 72 13.53 1.71 15.59
N ALA A 73 14.79 2.01 15.87
CA ALA A 73 15.29 3.32 16.31
C ALA A 73 14.81 4.48 15.40
N GLY A 74 14.93 4.35 14.07
CA GLY A 74 14.51 5.40 13.14
C GLY A 74 13.01 5.71 13.19
N THR A 75 12.16 4.68 13.26
CA THR A 75 10.71 4.87 13.36
C THR A 75 10.28 5.32 14.76
N ALA A 76 11.01 4.95 15.80
CA ALA A 76 10.80 5.47 17.16
C ALA A 76 11.09 6.99 17.22
N ILE A 77 12.22 7.44 16.66
CA ILE A 77 12.56 8.87 16.55
C ILE A 77 11.50 9.62 15.73
N LEU A 78 11.06 9.06 14.60
CA LEU A 78 10.02 9.69 13.80
C LEU A 78 8.68 9.78 14.56
N ALA A 79 8.33 8.75 15.30
CA ALA A 79 7.11 8.71 16.11
C ALA A 79 7.15 9.66 17.32
N SER A 80 8.33 10.09 17.81
CA SER A 80 8.45 11.10 18.87
C SER A 80 8.26 12.53 18.36
N ARG A 81 8.37 12.76 17.04
CA ARG A 81 8.16 14.09 16.44
C ARG A 81 6.74 14.60 16.63
N ASN A 82 6.59 15.92 16.73
CA ASN A 82 5.34 16.59 17.02
C ASN A 82 4.92 17.57 15.91
N PRO A 83 3.63 17.93 15.84
CA PRO A 83 3.17 19.02 14.99
C PRO A 83 3.97 20.30 15.23
N GLY A 84 4.30 21.03 14.15
CA GLY A 84 5.17 22.20 14.15
C GLY A 84 6.65 21.88 13.86
N GLU A 85 7.10 20.64 14.00
CA GLU A 85 8.45 20.24 13.62
C GLU A 85 8.56 19.97 12.12
N ALA A 86 9.74 20.24 11.55
CA ALA A 86 10.04 20.01 10.15
C ALA A 86 10.78 18.69 9.91
N LEU A 87 10.48 18.04 8.78
CA LEU A 87 11.17 16.86 8.28
C LEU A 87 11.78 17.14 6.90
N ASP A 88 12.99 16.63 6.66
CA ASP A 88 13.59 16.63 5.32
C ASP A 88 13.14 15.36 4.58
N ILE A 89 12.35 15.54 3.52
CA ILE A 89 11.78 14.46 2.74
C ILE A 89 12.16 14.54 1.27
N ILE A 90 12.25 13.39 0.62
CA ILE A 90 12.46 13.25 -0.83
C ILE A 90 11.31 12.41 -1.39
N GLY A 91 10.68 12.86 -2.47
CA GLY A 91 9.60 12.16 -3.13
C GLY A 91 8.74 13.03 -4.04
N PRO A 92 7.64 12.53 -4.58
CA PRO A 92 7.29 11.11 -4.54
C PRO A 92 8.26 10.27 -5.36
N LEU A 93 8.53 9.05 -4.91
CA LEU A 93 9.48 8.13 -5.51
C LEU A 93 8.79 6.84 -5.97
N GLY A 94 9.42 6.15 -6.91
CA GLY A 94 8.94 4.89 -7.44
C GLY A 94 7.75 5.00 -8.39
N LYS A 95 7.36 3.85 -8.95
CA LYS A 95 6.23 3.70 -9.87
C LYS A 95 5.03 3.16 -9.11
N GLY A 96 3.96 3.93 -9.06
CA GLY A 96 2.73 3.57 -8.36
C GLY A 96 1.84 2.57 -9.11
N PHE A 97 0.67 2.28 -8.55
CA PHE A 97 -0.34 1.41 -9.16
C PHE A 97 -0.82 1.94 -10.51
N ARG A 98 -0.98 1.03 -11.47
CA ARG A 98 -1.47 1.35 -12.82
C ARG A 98 -2.99 1.31 -12.86
N LEU A 99 -3.64 2.45 -12.88
CA LEU A 99 -5.10 2.58 -12.71
C LEU A 99 -5.87 2.64 -14.02
N GLY A 100 -5.38 2.39 -15.15
CA GLY A 100 -6.10 2.55 -16.42
C GLY A 100 -6.65 3.98 -16.64
N ARG A 101 -6.81 4.37 -17.89
CA ARG A 101 -7.11 5.78 -18.28
C ARG A 101 -8.59 6.20 -18.19
N THR A 102 -9.54 5.30 -18.10
CA THR A 102 -10.97 5.61 -18.23
C THR A 102 -11.71 5.57 -16.90
N LYS A 103 -12.65 6.53 -16.71
CA LYS A 103 -13.73 6.40 -15.72
C LYS A 103 -14.39 5.05 -15.97
N ALA A 104 -14.40 4.19 -14.96
CA ALA A 104 -14.67 2.78 -15.18
C ALA A 104 -15.96 2.37 -14.44
N THR A 105 -17.10 2.78 -14.97
CA THR A 105 -18.38 2.19 -14.58
C THR A 105 -18.36 0.67 -14.80
N GLY A 106 -18.82 -0.08 -13.80
CA GLY A 106 -18.87 -1.55 -13.86
C GLY A 106 -17.55 -2.27 -13.59
N ARG A 107 -16.48 -1.57 -13.14
CA ARG A 107 -15.24 -2.21 -12.65
C ARG A 107 -15.31 -2.36 -11.13
N THR A 108 -14.83 -3.51 -10.65
CA THR A 108 -14.61 -3.78 -9.22
C THR A 108 -13.13 -3.96 -8.98
N ALA A 109 -12.61 -3.33 -7.93
CA ALA A 109 -11.25 -3.52 -7.44
C ALA A 109 -11.30 -4.22 -6.07
N PHE A 110 -10.49 -5.27 -5.92
CA PHE A 110 -10.26 -5.96 -4.68
C PHE A 110 -8.92 -5.49 -4.12
N LEU A 111 -8.96 -4.85 -2.96
CA LEU A 111 -7.84 -4.16 -2.34
C LEU A 111 -7.45 -4.93 -1.07
N VAL A 112 -6.27 -5.53 -1.05
CA VAL A 112 -5.82 -6.39 0.05
C VAL A 112 -4.69 -5.71 0.81
N GLY A 113 -4.91 -5.41 2.09
CA GLY A 113 -3.94 -4.78 2.97
C GLY A 113 -3.64 -5.65 4.19
N GLY A 114 -2.38 -5.99 4.42
CA GLY A 114 -1.92 -6.71 5.62
C GLY A 114 -1.16 -5.79 6.56
N GLY A 115 -1.67 -5.58 7.79
CA GLY A 115 -1.05 -4.69 8.76
C GLY A 115 -0.76 -3.29 8.19
N ARG A 116 0.52 -2.84 8.25
CA ARG A 116 0.91 -1.53 7.68
C ARG A 116 0.80 -1.43 6.16
N GLY A 117 0.68 -2.57 5.45
CA GLY A 117 0.42 -2.59 4.00
C GLY A 117 -0.90 -1.94 3.60
N ILE A 118 -1.79 -1.67 4.56
CA ILE A 118 -2.99 -0.86 4.34
C ILE A 118 -2.65 0.58 3.91
N ALA A 119 -1.47 1.10 4.19
CA ALA A 119 -1.09 2.48 3.88
C ALA A 119 -1.24 2.82 2.38
N PRO A 120 -0.54 2.17 1.44
CA PRO A 120 -0.70 2.44 0.02
C PRO A 120 -2.07 1.99 -0.52
N ILE A 121 -2.69 1.00 0.11
CA ILE A 121 -4.03 0.49 -0.26
C ILE A 121 -5.11 1.52 0.06
N TYR A 122 -5.03 2.23 1.19
CA TYR A 122 -5.95 3.31 1.52
C TYR A 122 -5.92 4.44 0.49
N PHE A 123 -4.73 4.89 0.10
CA PHE A 123 -4.58 5.91 -0.94
C PHE A 123 -5.18 5.44 -2.26
N LEU A 124 -4.91 4.19 -2.64
CA LEU A 124 -5.47 3.58 -3.84
C LEU A 124 -7.00 3.52 -3.78
N ALA A 125 -7.58 3.12 -2.65
CA ALA A 125 -9.03 3.03 -2.46
C ALA A 125 -9.72 4.38 -2.69
N ARG A 126 -9.18 5.46 -2.11
CA ARG A 126 -9.67 6.82 -2.31
C ARG A 126 -9.60 7.26 -3.77
N GLU A 127 -8.48 7.01 -4.42
CA GLU A 127 -8.26 7.37 -5.82
C GLU A 127 -9.19 6.59 -6.77
N LEU A 128 -9.38 5.29 -6.54
CA LEU A 128 -10.29 4.46 -7.34
C LEU A 128 -11.75 4.89 -7.16
N ARG A 129 -12.16 5.18 -5.92
CA ARG A 129 -13.51 5.67 -5.63
C ARG A 129 -13.79 7.01 -6.30
N SER A 130 -12.85 7.94 -6.30
CA SER A 130 -12.99 9.23 -7.01
C SER A 130 -13.16 9.07 -8.53
N ARG A 131 -12.73 7.91 -9.07
CA ARG A 131 -12.90 7.53 -10.49
C ARG A 131 -14.16 6.70 -10.76
N GLY A 132 -15.01 6.48 -9.75
CA GLY A 132 -16.23 5.69 -9.87
C GLY A 132 -16.01 4.18 -9.95
N VAL A 133 -14.85 3.67 -9.49
CA VAL A 133 -14.57 2.23 -9.39
C VAL A 133 -15.13 1.73 -8.06
N GLN A 134 -15.92 0.65 -8.10
CA GLN A 134 -16.37 -0.04 -6.90
C GLN A 134 -15.16 -0.72 -6.23
N THR A 135 -14.94 -0.45 -4.95
CA THR A 135 -13.83 -1.00 -4.19
C THR A 135 -14.31 -1.90 -3.06
N ARG A 136 -13.63 -3.03 -2.87
CA ARG A 136 -13.76 -3.91 -1.71
C ARG A 136 -12.42 -4.05 -1.05
N ILE A 137 -12.34 -3.70 0.23
CA ILE A 137 -11.10 -3.71 1.00
C ILE A 137 -11.08 -4.95 1.89
N PHE A 138 -10.04 -5.75 1.75
CA PHE A 138 -9.73 -6.90 2.61
C PHE A 138 -8.58 -6.48 3.51
N TYR A 139 -8.86 -6.28 4.80
CA TYR A 139 -7.89 -5.79 5.76
C TYR A 139 -7.60 -6.87 6.80
N GLY A 140 -6.37 -7.38 6.77
CA GLY A 140 -5.88 -8.43 7.67
C GLY A 140 -4.88 -7.89 8.68
N GLY A 141 -4.93 -8.43 9.89
CA GLY A 141 -3.99 -8.16 10.99
C GLY A 141 -3.84 -9.34 11.92
N ARG A 142 -2.83 -9.34 12.80
CA ARG A 142 -2.67 -10.39 13.80
C ARG A 142 -3.79 -10.35 14.84
N THR A 143 -4.16 -9.17 15.28
CA THR A 143 -5.21 -8.91 16.27
C THR A 143 -5.99 -7.67 15.88
N GLU A 144 -7.10 -7.37 16.56
CA GLU A 144 -7.87 -6.13 16.40
C GLU A 144 -7.00 -4.87 16.51
N SER A 145 -6.06 -4.83 17.47
CA SER A 145 -5.16 -3.69 17.67
C SER A 145 -4.22 -3.43 16.50
N HIS A 146 -4.03 -4.40 15.59
CA HIS A 146 -3.25 -4.26 14.35
C HIS A 146 -4.06 -3.69 13.17
N LEU A 147 -5.30 -3.27 13.42
CA LEU A 147 -6.21 -2.69 12.42
C LEU A 147 -6.61 -1.23 12.74
N PRO A 148 -5.67 -0.34 13.12
CA PRO A 148 -5.99 0.99 13.67
C PRO A 148 -6.72 1.91 12.69
N LEU A 149 -6.62 1.65 11.39
CA LEU A 149 -7.30 2.45 10.37
C LEU A 149 -8.72 1.96 10.05
N LEU A 150 -9.16 0.86 10.65
CA LEU A 150 -10.49 0.29 10.40
C LEU A 150 -11.62 1.27 10.71
N PRO A 151 -11.66 1.97 11.88
CA PRO A 151 -12.71 2.95 12.16
C PRO A 151 -12.81 4.03 11.09
N LYS A 152 -11.68 4.55 10.62
CA LYS A 152 -11.60 5.57 9.58
C LYS A 152 -12.12 5.07 8.23
N LEU A 153 -11.84 3.82 7.89
CA LEU A 153 -12.33 3.19 6.66
C LEU A 153 -13.85 2.99 6.70
N VAL A 154 -14.39 2.56 7.85
CA VAL A 154 -15.83 2.39 8.09
C VAL A 154 -16.56 3.73 8.01
N GLU A 155 -16.06 4.75 8.71
CA GLU A 155 -16.62 6.11 8.69
C GLU A 155 -16.70 6.68 7.27
N GLN A 156 -15.71 6.37 6.43
CA GLN A 156 -15.71 6.79 5.04
C GLN A 156 -16.60 5.94 4.12
N GLY A 157 -17.30 4.95 4.65
CA GLY A 157 -18.26 4.12 3.90
C GLY A 157 -17.61 3.22 2.85
N PHE A 158 -16.41 2.67 3.13
CA PHE A 158 -15.82 1.62 2.31
C PHE A 158 -16.47 0.26 2.59
N ASP A 159 -16.59 -0.59 1.57
CA ASP A 159 -16.98 -2.00 1.70
C ASP A 159 -15.75 -2.79 2.19
N ILE A 160 -15.77 -3.20 3.47
CA ILE A 160 -14.59 -3.74 4.16
C ILE A 160 -14.86 -5.14 4.67
N PHE A 161 -13.91 -6.01 4.42
CA PHE A 161 -13.81 -7.38 4.92
C PHE A 161 -12.61 -7.46 5.86
N VAL A 162 -12.84 -7.82 7.10
CA VAL A 162 -11.83 -7.83 8.17
C VAL A 162 -11.48 -9.24 8.57
N SER A 163 -10.18 -9.52 8.76
CA SER A 163 -9.70 -10.76 9.38
C SER A 163 -8.62 -10.48 10.42
N THR A 164 -8.62 -11.28 11.47
CA THR A 164 -7.53 -11.31 12.45
C THR A 164 -7.07 -12.75 12.68
N ASP A 165 -5.76 -12.93 12.82
CA ASP A 165 -5.17 -14.27 12.94
C ASP A 165 -5.66 -14.96 14.21
N ASP A 166 -5.89 -14.20 15.30
CA ASP A 166 -6.37 -14.66 16.60
C ASP A 166 -7.91 -14.71 16.73
N GLY A 167 -8.64 -14.23 15.72
CA GLY A 167 -10.10 -14.16 15.75
C GLY A 167 -10.69 -13.06 16.64
N SER A 168 -9.88 -12.10 17.12
CA SER A 168 -10.35 -10.99 17.97
C SER A 168 -11.31 -10.05 17.27
N LEU A 169 -11.29 -9.99 15.92
CA LEU A 169 -12.21 -9.19 15.12
C LEU A 169 -12.41 -9.78 13.71
N GLY A 170 -13.67 -9.87 13.26
CA GLY A 170 -14.02 -10.28 11.92
C GLY A 170 -13.83 -11.77 11.66
N PHE A 171 -13.26 -12.13 10.50
CA PHE A 171 -12.96 -13.51 10.15
C PHE A 171 -11.73 -14.01 10.93
N HIS A 172 -11.86 -15.16 11.59
CA HIS A 172 -10.74 -15.80 12.30
C HIS A 172 -9.80 -16.45 11.29
N GLY A 173 -8.58 -15.95 11.19
CA GLY A 173 -7.53 -16.44 10.29
C GLY A 173 -7.06 -15.42 9.27
N PHE A 174 -6.34 -15.91 8.24
CA PHE A 174 -5.72 -15.08 7.22
C PHE A 174 -6.73 -14.46 6.23
N VAL A 175 -6.36 -13.34 5.64
CA VAL A 175 -7.19 -12.60 4.70
C VAL A 175 -7.44 -13.33 3.37
N CYS A 176 -6.54 -14.22 2.96
CA CYS A 176 -6.59 -14.92 1.68
C CYS A 176 -7.85 -15.79 1.48
N PRO A 177 -8.28 -16.64 2.43
CA PRO A 177 -9.53 -17.42 2.29
C PRO A 177 -10.77 -16.54 2.11
N MET A 178 -10.80 -15.40 2.78
CA MET A 178 -11.91 -14.47 2.68
C MET A 178 -11.94 -13.78 1.30
N LEU A 179 -10.77 -13.36 0.79
CA LEU A 179 -10.61 -12.85 -0.57
C LEU A 179 -11.09 -13.88 -1.60
N GLU A 180 -10.67 -15.14 -1.47
CA GLU A 180 -11.02 -16.20 -2.40
C GLU A 180 -12.53 -16.46 -2.44
N ARG A 181 -13.17 -16.53 -1.27
CA ARG A 181 -14.64 -16.70 -1.14
C ARG A 181 -15.40 -15.58 -1.87
N GLU A 182 -15.01 -14.32 -1.65
CA GLU A 182 -15.66 -13.19 -2.29
C GLU A 182 -15.41 -13.13 -3.80
N LEU A 183 -14.21 -13.52 -4.24
CA LEU A 183 -13.88 -13.60 -5.66
C LEU A 183 -14.69 -14.70 -6.36
N ALA A 184 -14.78 -15.90 -5.74
CA ALA A 184 -15.60 -17.00 -6.24
C ALA A 184 -17.07 -16.59 -6.32
N ARG A 185 -17.62 -15.96 -5.27
CA ARG A 185 -19.00 -15.46 -5.26
C ARG A 185 -19.26 -14.50 -6.42
N LEU A 186 -18.37 -13.55 -6.65
CA LEU A 186 -18.50 -12.59 -7.73
C LEU A 186 -18.42 -13.27 -9.10
N LEU A 187 -17.51 -14.22 -9.29
CA LEU A 187 -17.27 -14.85 -10.58
C LEU A 187 -18.31 -15.92 -10.93
N ASN A 188 -18.93 -16.59 -9.93
CA ASN A 188 -19.96 -17.62 -10.11
C ASN A 188 -21.39 -17.03 -10.27
N THR A 189 -21.58 -15.73 -10.08
CA THR A 189 -22.87 -15.10 -10.32
C THR A 189 -23.27 -15.26 -11.79
N PRO A 190 -24.47 -15.84 -12.10
CA PRO A 190 -24.88 -16.12 -13.46
C PRO A 190 -24.85 -14.89 -14.37
N ARG A 191 -24.37 -15.06 -15.61
CA ARG A 191 -24.28 -13.96 -16.60
C ARG A 191 -25.58 -13.23 -16.85
N ARG A 192 -26.75 -13.89 -16.71
CA ARG A 192 -28.10 -13.28 -16.83
C ARG A 192 -28.37 -12.20 -15.76
N ARG A 193 -27.74 -12.32 -14.56
CA ARG A 193 -27.82 -11.32 -13.48
C ARG A 193 -26.66 -10.32 -13.49
N ARG A 194 -25.64 -10.56 -14.30
CA ARG A 194 -24.56 -9.58 -14.52
C ARG A 194 -24.98 -8.63 -15.63
N SER A 195 -24.97 -7.33 -15.35
CA SER A 195 -25.01 -6.33 -16.41
C SER A 195 -23.90 -6.67 -17.43
N ARG A 196 -24.17 -6.49 -18.73
CA ARG A 196 -23.19 -6.67 -19.82
C ARG A 196 -21.89 -5.88 -19.61
N THR A 197 -21.88 -4.93 -18.67
CA THR A 197 -20.77 -4.04 -18.35
C THR A 197 -19.86 -4.53 -17.21
N VAL A 198 -20.22 -5.60 -16.45
CA VAL A 198 -19.42 -6.08 -15.32
C VAL A 198 -18.16 -6.77 -15.85
N ARG A 199 -17.03 -6.07 -15.71
CA ARG A 199 -15.69 -6.59 -16.03
C ARG A 199 -15.18 -7.48 -14.90
N ARG A 200 -14.22 -8.37 -15.20
CA ARG A 200 -13.48 -9.11 -14.16
C ARG A 200 -12.82 -8.12 -13.21
N PRO A 201 -12.82 -8.42 -11.89
CA PRO A 201 -12.16 -7.55 -10.91
C PRO A 201 -10.64 -7.53 -11.18
N GLU A 202 -9.98 -6.53 -10.59
CA GLU A 202 -8.53 -6.46 -10.50
C GLU A 202 -8.15 -6.44 -9.03
N ILE A 203 -7.09 -7.18 -8.66
CA ILE A 203 -6.62 -7.28 -7.29
C ILE A 203 -5.41 -6.35 -7.11
N PHE A 204 -5.35 -5.66 -6.00
CA PHE A 204 -4.23 -4.82 -5.59
C PHE A 204 -3.86 -5.20 -4.17
N ALA A 205 -2.60 -5.53 -3.92
CA ALA A 205 -2.19 -5.99 -2.60
C ALA A 205 -0.91 -5.32 -2.12
N CYS A 206 -0.83 -5.15 -0.79
CA CYS A 206 0.37 -4.76 -0.07
C CYS A 206 0.33 -5.34 1.35
N GLY A 207 1.44 -5.94 1.79
CA GLY A 207 1.56 -6.56 3.11
C GLY A 207 2.71 -7.57 3.16
N PRO A 208 2.70 -8.49 4.13
CA PRO A 208 3.71 -9.53 4.26
C PRO A 208 3.85 -10.39 3.00
N ASP A 209 5.07 -10.81 2.67
CA ASP A 209 5.38 -11.58 1.45
C ASP A 209 4.53 -12.87 1.37
N ALA A 210 4.33 -13.58 2.49
CA ALA A 210 3.48 -14.78 2.56
C ALA A 210 2.01 -14.50 2.17
N MET A 211 1.45 -13.38 2.66
CA MET A 211 0.10 -12.94 2.27
C MET A 211 0.04 -12.60 0.78
N MET A 212 1.02 -11.85 0.27
CA MET A 212 1.04 -11.47 -1.14
C MET A 212 1.21 -12.67 -2.07
N LYS A 213 2.02 -13.68 -1.68
CA LYS A 213 2.14 -14.95 -2.40
C LYS A 213 0.79 -15.67 -2.48
N GLY A 214 0.08 -15.80 -1.36
CA GLY A 214 -1.27 -16.40 -1.33
C GLY A 214 -2.27 -15.64 -2.22
N VAL A 215 -2.23 -14.30 -2.21
CA VAL A 215 -3.06 -13.46 -3.10
C VAL A 215 -2.69 -13.71 -4.58
N ALA A 216 -1.40 -13.87 -4.91
CA ALA A 216 -0.95 -14.15 -6.27
C ALA A 216 -1.43 -15.53 -6.77
N GLU A 217 -1.40 -16.54 -5.91
CA GLU A 217 -1.92 -17.89 -6.21
C GLU A 217 -3.43 -17.86 -6.48
N ILE A 218 -4.19 -17.14 -5.68
CA ILE A 218 -5.62 -16.91 -5.90
C ILE A 218 -5.85 -16.18 -7.24
N ALA A 219 -5.11 -15.11 -7.50
CA ALA A 219 -5.21 -14.35 -8.75
C ALA A 219 -4.96 -15.26 -9.99
N ALA A 220 -3.94 -16.10 -9.94
CA ALA A 220 -3.62 -17.07 -10.98
C ALA A 220 -4.74 -18.12 -11.17
N ARG A 221 -5.22 -18.73 -10.08
CA ARG A 221 -6.30 -19.75 -10.08
C ARG A 221 -7.58 -19.21 -10.74
N TYR A 222 -7.96 -17.98 -10.41
CA TYR A 222 -9.16 -17.36 -10.96
C TYR A 222 -8.93 -16.55 -12.24
N ARG A 223 -7.70 -16.53 -12.75
CA ARG A 223 -7.29 -15.78 -13.96
C ARG A 223 -7.70 -14.30 -13.90
N VAL A 224 -7.49 -13.67 -12.78
CA VAL A 224 -7.68 -12.22 -12.57
C VAL A 224 -6.32 -11.53 -12.49
N ARG A 225 -6.25 -10.29 -12.98
CA ARG A 225 -5.02 -9.51 -12.91
C ARG A 225 -4.79 -9.03 -11.49
N ALA A 226 -3.52 -9.02 -11.08
CA ALA A 226 -3.13 -8.45 -9.81
C ALA A 226 -1.92 -7.52 -9.93
N GLN A 227 -1.83 -6.57 -9.00
CA GLN A 227 -0.68 -5.69 -8.81
C GLN A 227 -0.29 -5.70 -7.33
N PHE A 228 1.01 -5.77 -7.07
CA PHE A 228 1.57 -5.88 -5.73
C PHE A 228 2.54 -4.74 -5.47
N SER A 229 2.36 -4.05 -4.33
CA SER A 229 3.35 -3.09 -3.82
C SER A 229 4.31 -3.83 -2.91
N LEU A 230 5.53 -4.08 -3.40
CA LEU A 230 6.56 -4.82 -2.69
C LEU A 230 7.32 -3.93 -1.71
N GLU A 231 7.71 -4.49 -0.57
CA GLU A 231 8.60 -3.86 0.38
C GLU A 231 10.05 -4.37 0.19
N SER A 232 11.02 -3.51 0.47
CA SER A 232 12.43 -3.85 0.49
C SER A 232 13.19 -2.90 1.42
N ILE A 233 14.34 -3.35 1.92
CA ILE A 233 15.28 -2.47 2.62
C ILE A 233 15.84 -1.46 1.60
N MET A 234 15.74 -0.17 1.91
CA MET A 234 16.20 0.89 1.03
C MET A 234 17.26 1.75 1.74
N GLY A 235 18.46 1.80 1.18
CA GLY A 235 19.50 2.74 1.62
C GLY A 235 19.28 4.14 1.04
N CYS A 236 19.31 4.28 -0.29
CA CYS A 236 19.18 5.59 -0.94
C CYS A 236 17.75 5.93 -1.40
N GLY A 237 16.95 4.96 -1.83
CA GLY A 237 15.59 5.15 -2.36
C GLY A 237 15.50 5.76 -3.77
N ILE A 238 16.64 6.05 -4.41
CA ILE A 238 16.74 6.79 -5.68
C ILE A 238 17.48 6.04 -6.81
N GLY A 239 17.64 4.72 -6.66
CA GLY A 239 18.25 3.88 -7.69
C GLY A 239 19.78 3.76 -7.66
N ALA A 240 20.49 4.44 -6.75
CA ALA A 240 21.95 4.51 -6.78
C ALA A 240 22.65 3.31 -6.11
N CYS A 241 22.17 2.83 -4.94
CA CYS A 241 22.94 1.94 -4.06
C CYS A 241 22.73 0.44 -4.28
N TRP A 242 21.82 0.01 -5.13
CA TRP A 242 21.45 -1.40 -5.36
C TRP A 242 21.02 -2.20 -4.10
N GLY A 243 20.75 -1.53 -2.97
CA GLY A 243 20.35 -2.20 -1.72
C GLY A 243 18.89 -2.74 -1.71
N CYS A 244 18.05 -2.29 -2.65
CA CYS A 244 16.63 -2.65 -2.67
C CYS A 244 16.26 -3.60 -3.83
N VAL A 245 17.16 -4.51 -4.21
CA VAL A 245 16.95 -5.40 -5.35
C VAL A 245 15.99 -6.54 -5.02
N LYS A 246 15.15 -6.89 -6.00
CA LYS A 246 14.34 -8.12 -6.01
C LYS A 246 14.39 -8.76 -7.39
N LYS A 247 14.21 -10.08 -7.43
CA LYS A 247 14.18 -10.86 -8.66
C LYS A 247 12.81 -10.73 -9.32
N ILE A 248 12.79 -10.28 -10.58
CA ILE A 248 11.58 -10.02 -11.36
C ILE A 248 11.71 -10.75 -12.70
N LYS A 249 10.58 -11.21 -13.25
CA LYS A 249 10.50 -11.87 -14.55
C LYS A 249 9.84 -10.94 -15.57
N ARG A 250 10.51 -10.66 -16.69
CA ARG A 250 9.97 -9.87 -17.80
C ARG A 250 10.27 -10.57 -19.13
N ALA A 251 9.28 -10.66 -20.00
CA ALA A 251 9.39 -11.35 -21.28
C ALA A 251 10.02 -12.76 -21.18
N GLY A 252 9.65 -13.50 -20.13
CA GLY A 252 10.16 -14.85 -19.89
C GLY A 252 11.55 -14.94 -19.22
N ARG A 253 12.27 -13.84 -19.09
CA ARG A 253 13.61 -13.78 -18.48
C ARG A 253 13.55 -13.21 -17.06
N ALA A 254 14.20 -13.90 -16.12
CA ALA A 254 14.38 -13.41 -14.75
C ALA A 254 15.61 -12.50 -14.67
N GLY A 255 15.50 -11.44 -13.88
CA GLY A 255 16.59 -10.49 -13.64
C GLY A 255 16.37 -9.73 -12.33
N TRP A 256 17.42 -9.07 -11.85
CA TRP A 256 17.36 -8.25 -10.65
C TRP A 256 16.98 -6.80 -11.01
N VAL A 257 16.05 -6.22 -10.26
CA VAL A 257 15.62 -4.84 -10.44
C VAL A 257 15.65 -4.08 -9.11
N LYS A 258 15.87 -2.79 -9.17
CA LYS A 258 15.81 -1.90 -8.01
C LYS A 258 14.35 -1.50 -7.73
N ILE A 259 13.81 -1.96 -6.59
CA ILE A 259 12.43 -1.68 -6.18
C ILE A 259 12.15 -0.17 -6.11
N CYS A 260 13.09 0.63 -5.65
CA CYS A 260 12.91 2.08 -5.52
C CYS A 260 12.79 2.83 -6.86
N GLU A 261 13.27 2.25 -7.95
CA GLU A 261 13.30 2.89 -9.28
C GLU A 261 12.27 2.28 -10.23
N GLU A 262 12.21 0.94 -10.28
CA GLU A 262 11.36 0.21 -11.21
C GLU A 262 10.00 -0.21 -10.62
N GLY A 263 9.91 -0.32 -9.29
CA GLY A 263 8.72 -0.52 -8.48
C GLY A 263 8.36 0.71 -7.67
N PRO A 264 7.76 0.58 -6.47
CA PRO A 264 7.54 -0.69 -5.75
C PRO A 264 6.40 -1.56 -6.31
N VAL A 265 5.60 -1.06 -7.24
CA VAL A 265 4.44 -1.79 -7.76
C VAL A 265 4.80 -2.59 -9.01
N PHE A 266 4.49 -3.89 -8.96
CA PHE A 266 4.69 -4.85 -10.05
C PHE A 266 3.41 -5.62 -10.31
N LYS A 267 3.29 -6.19 -11.54
CA LYS A 267 2.21 -7.12 -11.86
C LYS A 267 2.52 -8.50 -11.26
N ASP A 268 1.48 -9.28 -11.01
CA ASP A 268 1.56 -10.68 -10.60
C ASP A 268 2.51 -11.53 -11.49
N THR A 269 2.43 -11.33 -12.80
CA THR A 269 3.24 -12.02 -13.79
C THR A 269 4.72 -11.64 -13.81
N GLU A 270 5.07 -10.54 -13.15
CA GLU A 270 6.46 -10.04 -13.08
C GLU A 270 7.20 -10.56 -11.84
N ILE A 271 6.50 -10.90 -10.74
CA ILE A 271 7.13 -11.23 -9.46
C ILE A 271 7.59 -12.68 -9.46
N VAL A 272 8.84 -12.92 -9.04
CA VAL A 272 9.36 -14.23 -8.72
C VAL A 272 9.21 -14.42 -7.21
N TRP A 273 8.21 -15.20 -6.81
CA TRP A 273 8.03 -15.56 -5.41
C TRP A 273 9.06 -16.62 -5.05
N GLU A 274 10.01 -16.28 -4.17
CA GLU A 274 10.98 -17.27 -3.67
C GLU A 274 10.23 -18.34 -2.88
N GLU A 275 10.66 -19.60 -3.03
CA GLU A 275 10.22 -20.69 -2.16
C GLU A 275 10.79 -20.40 -0.76
N ALA A 276 9.89 -20.38 0.25
CA ALA A 276 10.25 -20.12 1.65
C ALA A 276 10.95 -21.35 2.24
#